data_656c5dc062b50feb4d9431e464dd7172
#
_entry.id   656c5dc062b50feb4d9431e464dd7172
#
_cell.length_a   1.000
_cell.length_b   1.000
_cell.length_c   1.000
_cell.angle_alpha   90.00
_cell.angle_beta   90.00
_cell.angle_gamma   90.00
#
_symmetry.space_group_name_H-M   'P 1'
#
loop_
_entity.id
_entity.type
_entity.pdbx_description
1 polymer ?
#
loop_
_entity_poly.entity_id
_entity_poly.type
_entity_poly.pdbx_seq_one_letter_code
_entity_poly.pdbx_strand_id
1 'polypeptide(L)'
;GIPAVIAMQGNISMDSVKKFMPIFFDELQKDGQIDRALTVARGTIREAHDFWMPVLFMRLKSGKIWYVPGVGNEGEFEKWTAILNGINAKTCTPILGPALYEPFIGLWRDLAARMADEYGFPLSSHFHDALPQVTQYLYVTQDPTTLISTFNKHIRASIQTRWGDDLDETMKKPNADVQALISAVGKKLREIDPFEQHKVLAALKLPIYITTNYDNLLEDALKEQGAKPKTEICPWSDRFFIEEPSVFEDGTYVPSADEPLVYHMFGHFKYPDSMVLTEDDYFEFMRGVTSNKGLIPPKVRSALTSAVTLFVGFQLDDWAFRVFFRAMMNPETARIRERFSHVGAQVELDETRFINPKRARKYIESYFGASKISIFWGNSTDFLAELSRRFQAAA
;
A
#
# COMPACT_ATOMS: atom_id res chain seq x y z
N GLY A 1 10.98 -12.22 5.73
CA GLY A 1 11.96 -13.34 5.60
C GLY A 1 12.53 -13.42 4.18
N ILE A 2 13.65 -14.08 3.96
CA ILE A 2 14.25 -14.24 2.62
C ILE A 2 13.35 -15.18 1.79
N PRO A 3 12.82 -14.74 0.63
CA PRO A 3 11.89 -15.53 -0.18
C PRO A 3 12.57 -16.71 -0.88
N ALA A 4 13.84 -16.52 -1.29
CA ALA A 4 14.63 -17.57 -1.95
C ALA A 4 16.13 -17.34 -1.72
N VAL A 5 16.89 -18.42 -1.69
CA VAL A 5 18.34 -18.42 -1.56
C VAL A 5 18.91 -19.37 -2.60
N ILE A 6 19.88 -18.92 -3.37
CA ILE A 6 20.73 -19.81 -4.20
C ILE A 6 22.01 -20.05 -3.44
N ALA A 7 22.27 -21.31 -3.13
CA ALA A 7 23.49 -21.74 -2.46
C ALA A 7 24.32 -22.67 -3.36
N MET A 8 25.63 -22.67 -3.17
CA MET A 8 26.52 -23.60 -3.83
C MET A 8 26.77 -24.76 -2.88
N GLN A 9 26.44 -25.98 -3.28
CA GLN A 9 26.63 -27.18 -2.43
C GLN A 9 28.10 -27.60 -2.29
N GLY A 10 29.02 -26.97 -2.98
CA GLY A 10 30.43 -27.22 -2.91
C GLY A 10 31.23 -26.16 -3.71
N ASN A 11 32.48 -26.51 -4.02
CA ASN A 11 33.34 -25.62 -4.79
C ASN A 11 32.91 -25.59 -6.26
N ILE A 12 32.50 -24.42 -6.71
CA ILE A 12 32.17 -24.14 -8.12
C ILE A 12 33.35 -23.42 -8.78
N SER A 13 33.63 -23.75 -10.04
CA SER A 13 34.71 -23.10 -10.79
C SER A 13 34.32 -21.67 -11.17
N MET A 14 35.28 -20.78 -11.24
CA MET A 14 35.06 -19.39 -11.71
C MET A 14 34.50 -19.33 -13.14
N ASP A 15 34.87 -20.29 -14.00
CA ASP A 15 34.37 -20.38 -15.36
C ASP A 15 32.89 -20.77 -15.41
N SER A 16 32.48 -21.68 -14.53
CA SER A 16 31.06 -22.00 -14.37
C SER A 16 30.25 -20.81 -13.80
N VAL A 17 30.78 -20.10 -12.82
CA VAL A 17 30.13 -18.88 -12.27
C VAL A 17 29.97 -17.79 -13.34
N LYS A 18 31.04 -17.52 -14.14
CA LYS A 18 30.99 -16.51 -15.20
C LYS A 18 29.97 -16.83 -16.29
N LYS A 19 29.70 -18.08 -16.57
CA LYS A 19 28.67 -18.50 -17.54
C LYS A 19 27.26 -18.54 -16.91
N PHE A 20 27.15 -18.99 -15.68
CA PHE A 20 25.89 -19.19 -14.99
C PHE A 20 25.22 -17.87 -14.56
N MET A 21 25.97 -16.97 -13.89
CA MET A 21 25.37 -15.78 -13.25
C MET A 21 24.72 -14.81 -14.25
N PRO A 22 25.34 -14.43 -15.39
CA PRO A 22 24.69 -13.55 -16.35
C PRO A 22 23.36 -14.14 -16.85
N ILE A 23 23.37 -15.39 -17.26
CA ILE A 23 22.18 -16.06 -17.79
C ILE A 23 21.09 -16.19 -16.72
N PHE A 24 21.49 -16.46 -15.46
CA PHE A 24 20.55 -16.51 -14.36
C PHE A 24 19.82 -15.18 -14.17
N PHE A 25 20.56 -14.07 -14.12
CA PHE A 25 19.96 -12.75 -13.95
C PHE A 25 19.16 -12.29 -15.18
N ASP A 26 19.65 -12.57 -16.40
CA ASP A 26 18.92 -12.27 -17.63
C ASP A 26 17.56 -13.01 -17.69
N GLU A 27 17.56 -14.29 -17.30
CA GLU A 27 16.32 -15.07 -17.26
C GLU A 27 15.40 -14.62 -16.12
N LEU A 28 15.97 -14.28 -14.96
CA LEU A 28 15.21 -13.82 -13.80
C LEU A 28 14.52 -12.48 -14.07
N GLN A 29 15.19 -11.58 -14.78
CA GLN A 29 14.64 -10.25 -15.15
C GLN A 29 13.42 -10.35 -16.06
N LYS A 30 13.25 -11.43 -16.83
CA LYS A 30 12.14 -11.57 -17.77
C LYS A 30 10.77 -11.60 -17.10
N ASP A 31 10.64 -12.32 -15.99
CA ASP A 31 9.33 -12.53 -15.33
C ASP A 31 9.41 -12.83 -13.83
N GLY A 32 10.61 -12.73 -13.22
CA GLY A 32 10.82 -12.99 -11.80
C GLY A 32 10.75 -14.49 -11.40
N GLN A 33 10.71 -15.42 -12.36
CA GLN A 33 10.55 -16.85 -12.10
C GLN A 33 11.92 -17.49 -11.77
N ILE A 34 12.24 -17.64 -10.48
CA ILE A 34 13.59 -18.03 -10.01
C ILE A 34 13.96 -19.48 -10.31
N ASP A 35 13.01 -20.41 -10.21
CA ASP A 35 13.21 -21.82 -10.49
C ASP A 35 13.49 -22.07 -11.97
N ARG A 36 12.79 -21.36 -12.87
CA ARG A 36 13.04 -21.38 -14.30
C ARG A 36 14.40 -20.74 -14.62
N ALA A 37 14.68 -19.55 -14.06
CA ALA A 37 15.96 -18.86 -14.27
C ALA A 37 17.16 -19.75 -13.85
N LEU A 38 17.04 -20.41 -12.68
CA LEU A 38 18.05 -21.37 -12.24
C LEU A 38 18.20 -22.54 -13.20
N THR A 39 17.10 -23.10 -13.67
CA THR A 39 17.10 -24.27 -14.58
C THR A 39 17.78 -23.94 -15.90
N VAL A 40 17.45 -22.79 -16.50
CA VAL A 40 18.06 -22.33 -17.75
C VAL A 40 19.56 -22.04 -17.55
N ALA A 41 19.92 -21.33 -16.49
CA ALA A 41 21.31 -21.03 -16.18
C ALA A 41 22.15 -22.30 -15.93
N ARG A 42 21.63 -23.29 -15.21
CA ARG A 42 22.28 -24.60 -15.05
C ARG A 42 22.46 -25.33 -16.38
N GLY A 43 21.53 -25.18 -17.30
CA GLY A 43 21.64 -25.71 -18.64
C GLY A 43 22.91 -25.25 -19.40
N THR A 44 23.34 -24.00 -19.18
CA THR A 44 24.53 -23.42 -19.83
C THR A 44 25.87 -23.98 -19.35
N ILE A 45 25.87 -24.60 -18.17
CA ILE A 45 27.05 -25.22 -17.57
C ILE A 45 26.90 -26.75 -17.46
N ARG A 46 25.96 -27.35 -18.18
CA ARG A 46 25.61 -28.77 -18.05
C ARG A 46 26.76 -29.73 -18.28
N GLU A 47 27.74 -29.36 -19.12
CA GLU A 47 28.92 -30.19 -19.41
C GLU A 47 30.03 -30.03 -18.36
N ALA A 48 29.94 -29.02 -17.49
CA ALA A 48 30.90 -28.83 -16.40
C ALA A 48 30.64 -29.83 -15.27
N HIS A 49 31.74 -30.34 -14.65
CA HIS A 49 31.61 -31.30 -13.54
C HIS A 49 30.92 -30.73 -12.29
N ASP A 50 30.82 -29.44 -12.17
CA ASP A 50 30.22 -28.68 -11.07
C ASP A 50 28.82 -28.11 -11.41
N PHE A 51 28.19 -28.52 -12.52
CA PHE A 51 26.91 -28.00 -12.98
C PHE A 51 25.75 -28.15 -11.99
N TRP A 52 25.83 -29.12 -11.09
CA TRP A 52 24.81 -29.41 -10.08
C TRP A 52 24.99 -28.63 -8.77
N MET A 53 26.11 -27.92 -8.59
CA MET A 53 26.42 -27.17 -7.38
C MET A 53 25.43 -26.04 -7.04
N PRO A 54 24.89 -25.26 -7.99
CA PRO A 54 23.88 -24.25 -7.68
C PRO A 54 22.56 -24.90 -7.30
N VAL A 55 22.08 -24.66 -6.06
CA VAL A 55 20.82 -25.18 -5.51
C VAL A 55 19.94 -24.04 -5.05
N LEU A 56 18.65 -24.19 -5.26
CA LEU A 56 17.65 -23.24 -4.86
C LEU A 56 16.92 -23.73 -3.60
N PHE A 57 16.96 -22.92 -2.56
CA PHE A 57 16.07 -23.02 -1.41
C PHE A 57 15.04 -21.90 -1.51
N MET A 58 13.78 -22.23 -1.62
CA MET A 58 12.74 -21.21 -1.73
C MET A 58 11.54 -21.53 -0.84
N ARG A 59 10.91 -20.45 -0.36
CA ARG A 59 9.63 -20.47 0.37
C ARG A 59 8.45 -20.18 -0.54
N LEU A 60 8.72 -19.62 -1.72
CA LEU A 60 7.71 -19.27 -2.71
C LEU A 60 7.13 -20.51 -3.37
N LYS A 61 5.82 -20.65 -3.40
CA LYS A 61 5.14 -21.78 -4.04
C LYS A 61 5.02 -21.63 -5.55
N SER A 62 4.96 -20.39 -6.05
CA SER A 62 4.91 -20.07 -7.48
C SER A 62 6.29 -19.97 -8.13
N GLY A 63 7.35 -19.86 -7.32
CA GLY A 63 8.70 -19.60 -7.81
C GLY A 63 8.94 -18.16 -8.27
N LYS A 64 7.98 -17.25 -8.13
CA LYS A 64 8.13 -15.84 -8.50
C LYS A 64 8.67 -15.01 -7.34
N ILE A 65 9.79 -14.31 -7.57
CA ILE A 65 10.40 -13.38 -6.61
C ILE A 65 9.76 -11.99 -6.73
N TRP A 66 9.47 -11.56 -7.95
CA TRP A 66 8.75 -10.33 -8.23
C TRP A 66 7.78 -10.54 -9.39
N TYR A 67 6.87 -9.62 -9.50
CA TYR A 67 5.90 -9.57 -10.57
C TYR A 67 6.37 -8.56 -11.63
N VAL A 68 6.45 -8.98 -12.90
CA VAL A 68 6.72 -8.06 -14.00
C VAL A 68 5.39 -7.64 -14.59
N PRO A 69 5.03 -6.35 -14.51
CA PRO A 69 3.79 -5.87 -15.11
C PRO A 69 3.73 -6.17 -16.60
N GLY A 70 2.70 -6.87 -17.07
CA GLY A 70 2.49 -7.17 -18.49
C GLY A 70 3.27 -8.35 -19.07
N VAL A 71 4.12 -9.04 -18.28
CA VAL A 71 4.83 -10.25 -18.73
C VAL A 71 4.34 -11.48 -17.95
N GLY A 72 3.50 -12.23 -18.59
CA GLY A 72 3.04 -13.55 -18.13
C GLY A 72 1.75 -13.53 -17.36
N ASN A 73 0.72 -13.53 -18.08
CA ASN A 73 -0.56 -14.24 -17.98
C ASN A 73 -1.84 -13.46 -18.10
N GLU A 74 -2.65 -14.04 -18.98
CA GLU A 74 -4.10 -14.17 -18.88
C GLU A 74 -4.84 -12.88 -18.48
N GLY A 75 -4.77 -11.87 -19.34
CA GLY A 75 -5.46 -10.61 -19.21
C GLY A 75 -4.52 -9.46 -18.87
N GLU A 76 -4.12 -8.73 -19.89
CA GLU A 76 -3.61 -7.37 -19.73
C GLU A 76 -4.62 -6.62 -18.83
N PHE A 77 -4.12 -5.82 -17.87
CA PHE A 77 -5.02 -5.00 -17.06
C PHE A 77 -5.83 -4.08 -17.98
N GLU A 78 -7.07 -4.49 -18.24
CA GLU A 78 -7.93 -3.92 -19.28
C GLU A 78 -8.37 -2.47 -19.03
N LYS A 79 -8.13 -1.96 -17.82
CA LYS A 79 -8.68 -0.66 -17.38
C LYS A 79 -7.77 0.54 -17.58
N TRP A 80 -6.56 0.37 -18.16
CA TRP A 80 -5.66 1.50 -18.38
C TRP A 80 -6.34 2.66 -19.12
N THR A 81 -7.01 2.38 -20.21
CA THR A 81 -7.70 3.43 -21.01
C THR A 81 -8.78 4.13 -20.19
N ALA A 82 -9.58 3.39 -19.42
CA ALA A 82 -10.62 3.99 -18.60
C ALA A 82 -10.03 4.84 -17.46
N ILE A 83 -8.94 4.38 -16.82
CA ILE A 83 -8.25 5.13 -15.78
C ILE A 83 -7.65 6.42 -16.35
N LEU A 84 -6.91 6.35 -17.47
CA LEU A 84 -6.31 7.52 -18.10
C LEU A 84 -7.37 8.54 -18.54
N ASN A 85 -8.47 8.08 -19.14
CA ASN A 85 -9.59 8.95 -19.48
C ASN A 85 -10.21 9.62 -18.24
N GLY A 86 -10.37 8.85 -17.15
CA GLY A 86 -10.87 9.40 -15.88
C GLY A 86 -9.92 10.42 -15.26
N ILE A 87 -8.62 10.21 -15.35
CA ILE A 87 -7.60 11.16 -14.88
C ILE A 87 -7.66 12.45 -15.71
N ASN A 88 -7.68 12.34 -17.03
CA ASN A 88 -7.75 13.48 -17.94
C ASN A 88 -9.05 14.28 -17.75
N ALA A 89 -10.17 13.59 -17.55
CA ALA A 89 -11.47 14.21 -17.27
C ALA A 89 -11.63 14.71 -15.81
N LYS A 90 -10.62 14.49 -14.92
CA LYS A 90 -10.67 14.83 -13.48
C LYS A 90 -11.80 14.13 -12.73
N THR A 91 -12.20 12.97 -13.19
CA THR A 91 -13.24 12.11 -12.60
C THR A 91 -12.69 10.81 -12.00
N CYS A 92 -11.38 10.69 -11.88
CA CYS A 92 -10.72 9.61 -11.18
C CYS A 92 -10.52 9.98 -9.70
N THR A 93 -10.84 9.05 -8.79
CA THR A 93 -10.61 9.21 -7.36
C THR A 93 -9.68 8.11 -6.86
N PRO A 94 -8.41 8.41 -6.58
CA PRO A 94 -7.51 7.47 -5.93
C PRO A 94 -7.91 7.25 -4.47
N ILE A 95 -7.82 5.99 -4.06
CA ILE A 95 -7.99 5.55 -2.67
C ILE A 95 -6.70 4.86 -2.27
N LEU A 96 -6.02 5.42 -1.27
CA LEU A 96 -4.66 5.08 -0.90
C LEU A 96 -4.64 4.20 0.34
N GLY A 97 -3.94 3.10 0.25
CA GLY A 97 -3.82 2.09 1.29
C GLY A 97 -2.45 2.06 1.98
N PRO A 98 -2.33 1.24 3.03
CA PRO A 98 -1.18 1.24 3.93
C PRO A 98 0.13 0.75 3.30
N ALA A 99 0.12 0.02 2.17
CA ALA A 99 1.35 -0.40 1.52
C ALA A 99 2.17 0.77 0.95
N LEU A 100 1.59 1.97 0.79
CA LEU A 100 2.33 3.18 0.43
C LEU A 100 3.34 3.60 1.52
N TYR A 101 3.20 3.10 2.74
CA TYR A 101 4.16 3.31 3.82
C TYR A 101 5.39 2.39 3.77
N GLU A 102 5.34 1.29 3.02
CA GLU A 102 6.41 0.28 3.05
C GLU A 102 7.80 0.83 2.75
N PRO A 103 7.99 1.78 1.82
CA PRO A 103 9.30 2.38 1.61
C PRO A 103 9.85 3.10 2.84
N PHE A 104 8.98 3.63 3.71
CA PHE A 104 9.34 4.42 4.88
C PHE A 104 9.61 3.57 6.11
N ILE A 105 8.67 2.74 6.50
CA ILE A 105 8.69 2.00 7.76
C ILE A 105 8.87 0.48 7.60
N GLY A 106 8.78 -0.04 6.38
CA GLY A 106 8.64 -1.47 6.11
C GLY A 106 7.21 -1.96 6.27
N LEU A 107 7.05 -3.26 6.36
CA LEU A 107 5.73 -3.88 6.42
C LEU A 107 5.04 -3.61 7.75
N TRP A 108 3.78 -3.26 7.73
CA TRP A 108 2.94 -3.10 8.92
C TRP A 108 2.91 -4.34 9.81
N ARG A 109 2.94 -5.53 9.22
CA ARG A 109 3.01 -6.80 9.95
C ARG A 109 4.30 -6.96 10.76
N ASP A 110 5.43 -6.46 10.25
CA ASP A 110 6.69 -6.51 11.00
C ASP A 110 6.66 -5.54 12.19
N LEU A 111 5.96 -4.42 12.04
CA LEU A 111 5.71 -3.49 13.13
C LEU A 111 4.80 -4.15 14.18
N ALA A 112 3.70 -4.77 13.76
CA ALA A 112 2.79 -5.49 14.64
C ALA A 112 3.50 -6.60 15.41
N ALA A 113 4.34 -7.40 14.75
CA ALA A 113 5.11 -8.47 15.37
C ALA A 113 6.05 -7.94 16.46
N ARG A 114 6.75 -6.83 16.19
CA ARG A 114 7.63 -6.21 17.23
C ARG A 114 6.84 -5.70 18.44
N MET A 115 5.64 -5.13 18.21
CA MET A 115 4.76 -4.71 19.30
C MET A 115 4.22 -5.93 20.07
N ALA A 116 3.84 -7.00 19.38
CA ALA A 116 3.39 -8.24 19.98
C ALA A 116 4.46 -8.87 20.88
N ASP A 117 5.70 -8.92 20.40
CA ASP A 117 6.84 -9.45 21.15
C ASP A 117 7.17 -8.58 22.37
N GLU A 118 7.16 -7.25 22.24
CA GLU A 118 7.45 -6.33 23.35
C GLU A 118 6.45 -6.47 24.51
N TYR A 119 5.17 -6.71 24.21
CA TYR A 119 4.11 -6.78 25.23
C TYR A 119 3.62 -8.19 25.52
N GLY A 120 4.28 -9.21 24.98
CA GLY A 120 3.92 -10.60 25.24
C GLY A 120 2.50 -10.95 24.78
N PHE A 121 2.15 -10.57 23.54
CA PHE A 121 0.84 -10.87 22.96
C PHE A 121 0.53 -12.36 23.02
N PRO A 122 -0.62 -12.79 23.65
CA PRO A 122 -0.81 -14.18 24.09
C PRO A 122 -1.29 -15.13 22.99
N LEU A 123 -1.64 -14.63 21.80
CA LEU A 123 -2.12 -15.51 20.73
C LEU A 123 -0.96 -16.13 19.96
N SER A 124 -1.24 -17.17 19.17
CA SER A 124 -0.22 -17.86 18.39
C SER A 124 0.48 -16.96 17.38
N SER A 125 1.72 -17.29 17.02
CA SER A 125 2.63 -16.45 16.25
C SER A 125 2.08 -15.95 14.90
N HIS A 126 1.11 -16.66 14.30
CA HIS A 126 0.48 -16.22 13.05
C HIS A 126 -0.52 -15.07 13.24
N PHE A 127 -0.86 -14.70 14.49
CA PHE A 127 -1.65 -13.51 14.82
C PHE A 127 -0.78 -12.31 15.21
N HIS A 128 0.52 -12.52 15.48
CA HIS A 128 1.44 -11.46 15.86
C HIS A 128 1.63 -10.41 14.75
N ASP A 129 1.31 -10.74 13.51
CA ASP A 129 1.40 -9.85 12.35
C ASP A 129 0.10 -9.09 12.04
N ALA A 130 -0.96 -9.32 12.82
CA ALA A 130 -2.24 -8.66 12.68
C ALA A 130 -2.31 -7.38 13.54
N LEU A 131 -1.92 -6.25 12.96
CA LEU A 131 -1.82 -4.96 13.68
C LEU A 131 -3.09 -4.63 14.48
N PRO A 132 -4.33 -4.73 13.93
CA PRO A 132 -5.52 -4.40 14.71
C PRO A 132 -5.71 -5.26 15.97
N GLN A 133 -5.32 -6.54 15.93
CA GLN A 133 -5.43 -7.44 17.08
C GLN A 133 -4.38 -7.11 18.15
N VAL A 134 -3.16 -6.87 17.72
CA VAL A 134 -2.07 -6.50 18.64
C VAL A 134 -2.34 -5.17 19.31
N THR A 135 -2.82 -4.18 18.56
CA THR A 135 -3.18 -2.86 19.12
C THR A 135 -4.41 -2.94 20.02
N GLN A 136 -5.38 -3.80 19.72
CA GLN A 136 -6.51 -4.07 20.61
C GLN A 136 -6.05 -4.64 21.96
N TYR A 137 -5.13 -5.61 21.92
CA TYR A 137 -4.56 -6.18 23.14
C TYR A 137 -3.86 -5.11 24.00
N LEU A 138 -3.04 -4.24 23.38
CA LEU A 138 -2.39 -3.15 24.09
C LEU A 138 -3.41 -2.17 24.68
N TYR A 139 -4.42 -1.82 23.92
CA TYR A 139 -5.49 -0.92 24.38
C TYR A 139 -6.20 -1.44 25.63
N VAL A 140 -6.49 -2.74 25.67
CA VAL A 140 -7.22 -3.36 26.79
C VAL A 140 -6.32 -3.63 27.99
N THR A 141 -5.05 -4.01 27.77
CA THR A 141 -4.15 -4.44 28.86
C THR A 141 -3.30 -3.32 29.42
N GLN A 142 -3.12 -2.24 28.69
CA GLN A 142 -2.37 -1.05 29.10
C GLN A 142 -3.33 0.14 29.22
N ASP A 143 -3.25 1.06 28.31
CA ASP A 143 -4.13 2.23 28.17
C ASP A 143 -3.96 2.85 26.78
N PRO A 144 -4.89 3.72 26.33
CA PRO A 144 -4.81 4.34 25.01
C PRO A 144 -3.54 5.15 24.77
N THR A 145 -3.03 5.84 25.80
CA THR A 145 -1.81 6.67 25.69
C THR A 145 -0.58 5.80 25.46
N THR A 146 -0.47 4.70 26.19
CA THR A 146 0.58 3.69 26.01
C THR A 146 0.53 3.07 24.61
N LEU A 147 -0.66 2.75 24.08
CA LEU A 147 -0.82 2.26 22.72
C LEU A 147 -0.22 3.25 21.71
N ILE A 148 -0.67 4.52 21.73
CA ILE A 148 -0.21 5.53 20.78
C ILE A 148 1.30 5.80 20.91
N SER A 149 1.81 5.88 22.15
CA SER A 149 3.24 6.11 22.39
C SER A 149 4.10 4.95 21.87
N THR A 150 3.63 3.70 22.05
CA THR A 150 4.30 2.49 21.56
C THR A 150 4.26 2.43 20.04
N PHE A 151 3.11 2.67 19.44
CA PHE A 151 2.95 2.73 17.99
C PHE A 151 3.92 3.73 17.36
N ASN A 152 3.95 4.97 17.87
CA ASN A 152 4.87 6.01 17.43
C ASN A 152 6.35 5.65 17.66
N LYS A 153 6.67 5.00 18.79
CA LYS A 153 8.03 4.50 19.09
C LYS A 153 8.51 3.52 18.01
N HIS A 154 7.66 2.55 17.63
CA HIS A 154 8.03 1.55 16.63
C HIS A 154 8.14 2.13 15.21
N ILE A 155 7.26 3.06 14.83
CA ILE A 155 7.38 3.79 13.56
C ILE A 155 8.69 4.57 13.52
N ARG A 156 8.97 5.36 14.54
CA ARG A 156 10.21 6.14 14.67
C ARG A 156 11.44 5.25 14.54
N ALA A 157 11.49 4.16 15.31
CA ALA A 157 12.61 3.22 15.27
C ALA A 157 12.79 2.60 13.87
N SER A 158 11.69 2.28 13.16
CA SER A 158 11.73 1.75 11.81
C SER A 158 12.32 2.76 10.82
N ILE A 159 11.90 4.02 10.91
CA ILE A 159 12.41 5.11 10.05
C ILE A 159 13.89 5.36 10.34
N GLN A 160 14.26 5.49 11.62
CA GLN A 160 15.65 5.76 12.01
C GLN A 160 16.60 4.61 11.65
N THR A 161 16.12 3.35 11.69
CA THR A 161 16.93 2.20 11.28
C THR A 161 17.15 2.16 9.77
N ARG A 162 16.15 2.56 8.97
CA ARG A 162 16.24 2.51 7.51
C ARG A 162 16.92 3.72 6.90
N TRP A 163 16.69 4.89 7.48
CA TRP A 163 17.02 6.20 6.92
C TRP A 163 17.96 7.02 7.82
N GLY A 164 18.49 6.42 8.89
CA GLY A 164 19.29 7.14 9.90
C GLY A 164 20.47 7.93 9.34
N ASP A 165 21.13 7.42 8.29
CA ASP A 165 22.24 8.12 7.63
C ASP A 165 21.79 9.39 6.89
N ASP A 166 20.52 9.46 6.55
CA ASP A 166 19.88 10.52 5.77
C ASP A 166 19.13 11.56 6.63
N LEU A 167 19.05 11.31 7.93
CA LEU A 167 18.34 12.17 8.88
C LEU A 167 19.27 13.12 9.61
N ASP A 168 18.77 14.33 9.89
CA ASP A 168 19.44 15.30 10.74
C ASP A 168 19.56 14.79 12.19
N GLU A 169 20.55 15.27 12.94
CA GLU A 169 20.82 14.86 14.34
C GLU A 169 19.62 15.09 15.27
N THR A 170 18.77 16.08 15.00
CA THR A 170 17.54 16.33 15.76
C THR A 170 16.50 15.24 15.52
N MET A 171 16.47 14.67 14.33
CA MET A 171 15.54 13.61 13.92
C MET A 171 16.00 12.21 14.36
N LYS A 172 17.28 12.05 14.72
CA LYS A 172 17.81 10.80 15.30
C LYS A 172 17.47 10.63 16.78
N LYS A 173 16.96 11.66 17.45
CA LYS A 173 16.61 11.61 18.87
C LYS A 173 15.45 10.66 19.13
N PRO A 174 15.41 9.99 20.31
CA PRO A 174 14.33 9.06 20.68
C PRO A 174 12.93 9.69 20.74
N ASN A 175 12.84 11.00 20.90
CA ASN A 175 11.61 11.77 21.01
C ASN A 175 11.30 12.60 19.74
N ALA A 176 11.98 12.34 18.63
CA ALA A 176 11.70 13.03 17.38
C ALA A 176 10.24 12.85 16.97
N ASP A 177 9.64 13.89 16.43
CA ASP A 177 8.26 13.85 15.96
C ASP A 177 8.13 12.90 14.75
N VAL A 178 7.15 11.99 14.81
CA VAL A 178 6.97 10.95 13.81
C VAL A 178 6.55 11.55 12.47
N GLN A 179 5.65 12.54 12.49
CA GLN A 179 5.19 13.19 11.26
C GLN A 179 6.34 13.96 10.57
N ALA A 180 7.17 14.65 11.36
CA ALA A 180 8.35 15.34 10.82
C ALA A 180 9.36 14.37 10.20
N LEU A 181 9.58 13.21 10.83
CA LEU A 181 10.42 12.13 10.29
C LEU A 181 9.88 11.61 8.95
N ILE A 182 8.60 11.31 8.90
CA ILE A 182 7.93 10.82 7.69
C ILE A 182 8.05 11.85 6.56
N SER A 183 7.76 13.11 6.84
CA SER A 183 7.85 14.20 5.85
C SER A 183 9.29 14.41 5.35
N ALA A 184 10.30 14.33 6.23
CA ALA A 184 11.70 14.48 5.83
C ALA A 184 12.17 13.36 4.90
N VAL A 185 11.87 12.10 5.25
CA VAL A 185 12.19 10.95 4.40
C VAL A 185 11.40 11.00 3.10
N GLY A 186 10.11 11.37 3.15
CA GLY A 186 9.27 11.54 1.99
C GLY A 186 9.82 12.56 1.00
N LYS A 187 10.25 13.72 1.50
CA LYS A 187 10.89 14.74 0.68
C LYS A 187 12.13 14.18 -0.03
N LYS A 188 13.00 13.50 0.73
CA LYS A 188 14.21 12.92 0.16
C LYS A 188 13.89 11.86 -0.91
N LEU A 189 12.94 10.98 -0.65
CA LEU A 189 12.53 9.96 -1.63
C LEU A 189 12.01 10.61 -2.92
N ARG A 190 11.19 11.66 -2.82
CA ARG A 190 10.68 12.40 -3.98
C ARG A 190 11.77 13.13 -4.77
N GLU A 191 12.87 13.49 -4.12
CA GLU A 191 14.05 14.10 -4.78
C GLU A 191 14.83 13.07 -5.59
N ILE A 192 15.03 11.87 -5.05
CA ILE A 192 15.91 10.85 -5.66
C ILE A 192 15.18 9.88 -6.60
N ASP A 193 13.88 9.62 -6.37
CA ASP A 193 13.08 8.70 -7.18
C ASP A 193 12.04 9.46 -8.01
N PRO A 194 12.16 9.45 -9.34
CA PRO A 194 11.17 10.07 -10.23
C PRO A 194 9.80 9.38 -10.18
N PHE A 195 9.75 8.11 -9.75
CA PHE A 195 8.54 7.30 -9.64
C PHE A 195 8.08 7.11 -8.20
N GLU A 196 8.58 7.96 -7.27
CA GLU A 196 8.06 7.93 -5.90
C GLU A 196 6.53 8.07 -5.91
N GLN A 197 5.86 7.25 -5.12
CA GLN A 197 4.44 6.98 -5.23
C GLN A 197 3.57 8.24 -5.04
N HIS A 198 3.86 9.07 -4.03
CA HIS A 198 3.11 10.30 -3.77
C HIS A 198 3.40 11.39 -4.81
N LYS A 199 4.64 11.45 -5.32
CA LYS A 199 5.01 12.32 -6.45
C LYS A 199 4.23 11.99 -7.72
N VAL A 200 4.12 10.69 -8.05
CA VAL A 200 3.32 10.24 -9.19
C VAL A 200 1.85 10.59 -9.00
N LEU A 201 1.29 10.32 -7.82
CA LEU A 201 -0.11 10.63 -7.51
C LEU A 201 -0.40 12.14 -7.59
N ALA A 202 0.49 12.98 -7.05
CA ALA A 202 0.35 14.43 -7.12
C ALA A 202 0.41 14.96 -8.56
N ALA A 203 1.25 14.36 -9.42
CA ALA A 203 1.36 14.73 -10.83
C ALA A 203 0.07 14.48 -11.65
N LEU A 204 -0.84 13.64 -11.17
CA LEU A 204 -2.15 13.41 -11.81
C LEU A 204 -3.09 14.62 -11.71
N LYS A 205 -2.83 15.54 -10.79
CA LYS A 205 -3.60 16.79 -10.59
C LYS A 205 -5.10 16.53 -10.47
N LEU A 206 -5.48 15.60 -9.58
CA LEU A 206 -6.88 15.23 -9.35
C LEU A 206 -7.49 16.12 -8.25
N PRO A 207 -8.81 16.34 -8.26
CA PRO A 207 -9.46 17.19 -7.28
C PRO A 207 -9.66 16.56 -5.92
N ILE A 208 -9.77 15.20 -5.84
CA ILE A 208 -10.04 14.49 -4.59
C ILE A 208 -9.16 13.25 -4.51
N TYR A 209 -8.52 13.09 -3.37
CA TYR A 209 -7.80 11.91 -2.96
C TYR A 209 -8.37 11.42 -1.63
N ILE A 210 -8.48 10.11 -1.46
CA ILE A 210 -8.91 9.50 -0.21
C ILE A 210 -7.77 8.62 0.28
N THR A 211 -7.43 8.70 1.56
CA THR A 211 -6.35 7.92 2.14
C THR A 211 -6.79 7.23 3.43
N THR A 212 -6.29 6.02 3.64
CA THR A 212 -6.36 5.32 4.93
C THR A 212 -5.08 5.51 5.74
N ASN A 213 -4.12 6.25 5.22
CA ASN A 213 -2.85 6.56 5.88
C ASN A 213 -3.00 7.77 6.79
N TYR A 214 -2.14 7.85 7.81
CA TYR A 214 -2.25 8.86 8.89
C TYR A 214 -1.33 10.07 8.69
N ASP A 215 -0.55 10.12 7.59
CA ASP A 215 0.52 11.09 7.32
C ASP A 215 0.13 12.18 6.32
N ASN A 216 1.06 13.15 6.13
CA ASN A 216 0.93 14.25 5.16
C ASN A 216 1.74 14.03 3.86
N LEU A 217 2.19 12.80 3.55
CA LEU A 217 3.08 12.58 2.40
C LEU A 217 2.48 13.03 1.08
N LEU A 218 1.17 12.80 0.91
CA LEU A 218 0.47 13.23 -0.29
C LEU A 218 0.30 14.75 -0.33
N GLU A 219 -0.09 15.38 0.79
CA GLU A 219 -0.19 16.83 0.89
C GLU A 219 1.13 17.52 0.61
N ASP A 220 2.24 16.95 1.13
CA ASP A 220 3.57 17.47 0.88
C ASP A 220 3.94 17.36 -0.60
N ALA A 221 3.67 16.22 -1.24
CA ALA A 221 3.89 16.04 -2.67
C ALA A 221 3.03 16.99 -3.53
N LEU A 222 1.77 17.22 -3.14
CA LEU A 222 0.88 18.16 -3.83
C LEU A 222 1.37 19.61 -3.70
N LYS A 223 1.85 20.02 -2.51
CA LYS A 223 2.45 21.34 -2.29
C LYS A 223 3.72 21.54 -3.12
N GLU A 224 4.56 20.52 -3.23
CA GLU A 224 5.77 20.54 -4.07
C GLU A 224 5.41 20.72 -5.56
N GLN A 225 4.23 20.27 -6.00
CA GLN A 225 3.69 20.48 -7.35
C GLN A 225 2.95 21.83 -7.50
N GLY A 226 2.97 22.69 -6.49
CA GLY A 226 2.36 24.02 -6.47
C GLY A 226 0.87 24.04 -6.14
N ALA A 227 0.26 22.93 -5.77
CA ALA A 227 -1.13 22.89 -5.30
C ALA A 227 -1.24 23.34 -3.84
N LYS A 228 -2.47 23.68 -3.42
CA LYS A 228 -2.83 24.06 -2.03
C LYS A 228 -3.82 23.04 -1.47
N PRO A 229 -3.35 21.83 -1.12
CA PRO A 229 -4.25 20.78 -0.66
C PRO A 229 -4.99 21.20 0.61
N LYS A 230 -6.26 20.81 0.69
CA LYS A 230 -7.09 20.89 1.88
C LYS A 230 -7.20 19.51 2.50
N THR A 231 -6.93 19.43 3.79
CA THR A 231 -7.00 18.17 4.55
C THR A 231 -8.32 18.13 5.30
N GLU A 232 -9.01 16.99 5.23
CA GLU A 232 -10.22 16.72 6.00
C GLU A 232 -10.12 15.31 6.60
N ILE A 233 -10.57 15.15 7.85
CA ILE A 233 -10.50 13.88 8.58
C ILE A 233 -11.91 13.37 8.81
N CYS A 234 -12.15 12.08 8.58
CA CYS A 234 -13.45 11.44 8.80
C CYS A 234 -13.79 11.45 10.30
N PRO A 235 -14.91 12.07 10.71
CA PRO A 235 -15.35 12.07 12.10
C PRO A 235 -16.12 10.77 12.42
N TRP A 236 -15.45 9.61 12.31
CA TRP A 236 -16.05 8.28 12.39
C TRP A 236 -16.55 7.89 13.80
N SER A 237 -16.12 8.63 14.85
CA SER A 237 -16.51 8.39 16.24
C SER A 237 -16.69 9.72 16.99
N ASP A 238 -17.55 9.73 17.97
CA ASP A 238 -17.75 10.85 18.89
C ASP A 238 -16.68 10.91 20.01
N ARG A 239 -15.71 9.97 20.01
CA ARG A 239 -14.65 9.87 21.04
C ARG A 239 -13.55 10.92 20.87
N PHE A 240 -13.46 11.54 19.70
CA PHE A 240 -12.45 12.56 19.42
C PHE A 240 -13.07 13.82 18.80
N PHE A 241 -12.38 14.92 18.98
CA PHE A 241 -12.75 16.22 18.43
C PHE A 241 -11.63 16.77 17.58
N ILE A 242 -11.98 17.30 16.41
CA ILE A 242 -11.07 18.00 15.51
C ILE A 242 -11.27 19.49 15.73
N GLU A 243 -10.22 20.19 16.19
CA GLU A 243 -10.30 21.62 16.55
C GLU A 243 -10.50 22.52 15.32
N GLU A 244 -9.94 22.12 14.17
CA GLU A 244 -10.12 22.90 12.94
C GLU A 244 -11.52 22.71 12.37
N PRO A 245 -12.14 23.80 11.90
CA PRO A 245 -13.43 23.71 11.23
C PRO A 245 -13.32 22.90 9.94
N SER A 246 -14.36 22.13 9.63
CA SER A 246 -14.40 21.38 8.38
C SER A 246 -14.27 22.32 7.17
N VAL A 247 -13.49 21.90 6.17
CA VAL A 247 -13.36 22.65 4.90
C VAL A 247 -14.70 22.83 4.16
N PHE A 248 -15.72 22.09 4.56
CA PHE A 248 -17.07 22.15 4.00
C PHE A 248 -18.04 23.02 4.81
N GLU A 249 -17.61 23.59 5.94
CA GLU A 249 -18.51 24.28 6.88
C GLU A 249 -19.18 25.52 6.24
N ASP A 250 -18.42 26.30 5.49
CA ASP A 250 -18.95 27.49 4.81
C ASP A 250 -19.67 27.19 3.48
N GLY A 251 -19.63 25.95 3.01
CA GLY A 251 -20.27 25.51 1.77
C GLY A 251 -19.64 26.03 0.48
N THR A 252 -18.61 26.87 0.54
CA THR A 252 -17.98 27.50 -0.64
C THR A 252 -16.92 26.63 -1.27
N TYR A 253 -16.24 25.78 -0.49
CA TYR A 253 -15.15 24.97 -0.97
C TYR A 253 -15.61 23.91 -2.00
N VAL A 254 -14.97 23.96 -3.16
CA VAL A 254 -15.12 22.97 -4.23
C VAL A 254 -13.73 22.42 -4.57
N PRO A 255 -13.47 21.12 -4.33
CA PRO A 255 -12.19 20.51 -4.66
C PRO A 255 -11.82 20.71 -6.13
N SER A 256 -10.57 21.11 -6.38
CA SER A 256 -10.02 21.34 -7.72
C SER A 256 -8.59 20.79 -7.81
N ALA A 257 -7.99 20.84 -8.99
CA ALA A 257 -6.58 20.44 -9.16
C ALA A 257 -5.61 21.37 -8.41
N ASP A 258 -5.97 22.67 -8.27
CA ASP A 258 -5.14 23.67 -7.58
C ASP A 258 -5.35 23.64 -6.06
N GLU A 259 -6.56 23.31 -5.61
CA GLU A 259 -6.93 23.14 -4.21
C GLU A 259 -7.58 21.76 -4.02
N PRO A 260 -6.79 20.67 -4.13
CA PRO A 260 -7.32 19.33 -4.00
C PRO A 260 -7.68 18.99 -2.54
N LEU A 261 -8.70 18.15 -2.38
CA LEU A 261 -9.06 17.57 -1.11
C LEU A 261 -8.25 16.29 -0.88
N VAL A 262 -7.58 16.21 0.25
CA VAL A 262 -7.06 14.93 0.81
C VAL A 262 -7.93 14.56 2.00
N TYR A 263 -8.72 13.49 1.83
CA TYR A 263 -9.66 13.00 2.84
C TYR A 263 -9.08 11.81 3.58
N HIS A 264 -8.73 11.99 4.85
CA HIS A 264 -8.21 10.95 5.74
C HIS A 264 -9.35 10.12 6.33
N MET A 265 -9.53 8.94 5.80
CA MET A 265 -10.63 8.05 6.20
C MET A 265 -10.42 7.44 7.57
N PHE A 266 -9.17 7.09 7.93
CA PHE A 266 -8.83 6.39 9.18
C PHE A 266 -8.07 7.27 10.17
N GLY A 267 -8.24 8.59 10.09
CA GLY A 267 -7.62 9.50 11.04
C GLY A 267 -6.24 9.99 10.61
N HIS A 268 -5.57 10.73 11.49
CA HIS A 268 -4.35 11.44 11.17
C HIS A 268 -3.44 11.56 12.41
N PHE A 269 -2.10 11.51 12.23
CA PHE A 269 -1.12 11.64 13.32
C PHE A 269 -1.28 12.93 14.15
N LYS A 270 -1.76 14.00 13.55
CA LYS A 270 -2.04 15.26 14.26
C LYS A 270 -3.12 15.11 15.35
N TYR A 271 -4.05 14.17 15.13
CA TYR A 271 -5.13 13.82 16.04
C TYR A 271 -5.09 12.32 16.34
N PRO A 272 -4.21 11.88 17.26
CA PRO A 272 -3.99 10.45 17.51
C PRO A 272 -5.26 9.67 17.83
N ASP A 273 -6.20 10.29 18.56
CA ASP A 273 -7.48 9.68 18.92
C ASP A 273 -8.41 9.46 17.71
N SER A 274 -8.10 10.09 16.56
CA SER A 274 -8.83 9.87 15.31
C SER A 274 -8.37 8.64 14.54
N MET A 275 -7.22 8.05 14.91
CA MET A 275 -6.64 6.93 14.16
C MET A 275 -7.43 5.64 14.40
N VAL A 276 -7.78 4.96 13.31
CA VAL A 276 -8.43 3.64 13.34
C VAL A 276 -7.32 2.59 13.43
N LEU A 277 -7.00 2.14 14.62
CA LEU A 277 -5.89 1.22 14.91
C LEU A 277 -6.34 -0.14 15.44
N THR A 278 -7.29 -0.15 16.39
CA THR A 278 -7.74 -1.36 17.08
C THR A 278 -8.86 -2.06 16.31
N GLU A 279 -9.13 -3.32 16.62
CA GLU A 279 -10.31 -4.02 16.07
C GLU A 279 -11.61 -3.29 16.39
N ASP A 280 -11.75 -2.78 17.61
CA ASP A 280 -12.92 -2.01 18.02
C ASP A 280 -13.07 -0.72 17.21
N ASP A 281 -11.96 -0.02 16.88
CA ASP A 281 -12.01 1.17 16.03
C ASP A 281 -12.50 0.82 14.61
N TYR A 282 -12.04 -0.29 14.04
CA TYR A 282 -12.54 -0.76 12.74
C TYR A 282 -14.03 -1.09 12.77
N PHE A 283 -14.51 -1.75 13.83
CA PHE A 283 -15.94 -2.04 13.98
C PHE A 283 -16.77 -0.78 14.18
N GLU A 284 -16.29 0.16 14.98
CA GLU A 284 -16.98 1.43 15.21
C GLU A 284 -17.00 2.29 13.94
N PHE A 285 -15.89 2.36 13.20
CA PHE A 285 -15.83 3.01 11.90
C PHE A 285 -16.87 2.41 10.94
N MET A 286 -16.92 1.08 10.80
CA MET A 286 -17.91 0.41 9.96
C MET A 286 -19.33 0.76 10.37
N ARG A 287 -19.64 0.72 11.67
CA ARG A 287 -20.94 1.09 12.20
C ARG A 287 -21.28 2.55 11.89
N GLY A 288 -20.34 3.46 12.13
CA GLY A 288 -20.52 4.89 11.86
C GLY A 288 -20.85 5.16 10.40
N VAL A 289 -20.02 4.67 9.48
CA VAL A 289 -20.17 4.89 8.03
C VAL A 289 -21.45 4.25 7.46
N THR A 290 -21.88 3.11 8.01
CA THR A 290 -23.08 2.42 7.52
C THR A 290 -24.38 2.98 8.10
N SER A 291 -24.37 3.44 9.36
CA SER A 291 -25.56 3.91 10.06
C SER A 291 -25.80 5.41 9.90
N ASN A 292 -24.76 6.21 9.71
CA ASN A 292 -24.86 7.66 9.57
C ASN A 292 -24.46 8.12 8.16
N LYS A 293 -25.46 8.29 7.30
CA LYS A 293 -25.21 8.76 5.92
C LYS A 293 -24.61 10.18 5.84
N GLY A 294 -24.67 10.96 6.91
CA GLY A 294 -24.09 12.30 6.99
C GLY A 294 -22.61 12.33 7.35
N LEU A 295 -22.06 11.22 7.84
CA LEU A 295 -20.69 11.13 8.35
C LEU A 295 -19.65 11.43 7.27
N ILE A 296 -19.85 10.90 6.06
CA ILE A 296 -18.98 11.21 4.91
C ILE A 296 -19.59 12.39 4.13
N PRO A 297 -18.86 13.48 3.93
CA PRO A 297 -19.34 14.64 3.21
C PRO A 297 -19.90 14.29 1.82
N PRO A 298 -20.97 14.96 1.35
CA PRO A 298 -21.60 14.63 0.06
C PRO A 298 -20.64 14.63 -1.13
N LYS A 299 -19.65 15.54 -1.14
CA LYS A 299 -18.64 15.62 -2.20
C LYS A 299 -17.71 14.41 -2.20
N VAL A 300 -17.27 13.93 -1.03
CA VAL A 300 -16.48 12.71 -0.86
C VAL A 300 -17.29 11.49 -1.28
N ARG A 301 -18.55 11.41 -0.85
CA ARG A 301 -19.48 10.34 -1.25
C ARG A 301 -19.70 10.30 -2.77
N SER A 302 -19.86 11.48 -3.39
CA SER A 302 -19.95 11.59 -4.85
C SER A 302 -18.68 11.11 -5.54
N ALA A 303 -17.50 11.46 -5.01
CA ALA A 303 -16.21 11.01 -5.52
C ALA A 303 -16.04 9.49 -5.44
N LEU A 304 -16.49 8.87 -4.35
CA LEU A 304 -16.50 7.41 -4.19
C LEU A 304 -17.41 6.68 -5.20
N THR A 305 -18.40 7.37 -5.74
CA THR A 305 -19.32 6.86 -6.77
C THR A 305 -19.04 7.41 -8.16
N SER A 306 -17.92 8.14 -8.32
CA SER A 306 -17.52 8.77 -9.59
C SER A 306 -17.15 7.73 -10.67
N ALA A 307 -16.89 8.23 -11.89
CA ALA A 307 -16.70 7.39 -13.07
C ALA A 307 -15.54 6.39 -12.94
N VAL A 308 -14.46 6.77 -12.23
CA VAL A 308 -13.29 5.91 -12.01
C VAL A 308 -12.86 5.98 -10.54
N THR A 309 -12.79 4.83 -9.89
CA THR A 309 -12.19 4.69 -8.55
C THR A 309 -10.95 3.81 -8.67
N LEU A 310 -9.85 4.24 -8.07
CA LEU A 310 -8.57 3.55 -8.17
C LEU A 310 -8.02 3.24 -6.78
N PHE A 311 -8.03 1.96 -6.39
CA PHE A 311 -7.41 1.49 -5.15
C PHE A 311 -5.93 1.23 -5.37
N VAL A 312 -5.07 1.82 -4.56
CA VAL A 312 -3.61 1.68 -4.64
C VAL A 312 -3.02 1.46 -3.26
N GLY A 313 -2.09 0.52 -3.13
CA GLY A 313 -1.40 0.26 -1.87
C GLY A 313 -2.18 -0.60 -0.88
N PHE A 314 -3.05 -1.47 -1.38
CA PHE A 314 -3.77 -2.44 -0.55
C PHE A 314 -3.23 -3.85 -0.74
N GLN A 315 -3.17 -4.60 0.36
CA GLN A 315 -2.92 -6.04 0.35
C GLN A 315 -4.23 -6.80 0.53
N LEU A 316 -4.26 -8.05 0.04
CA LEU A 316 -5.49 -8.82 0.03
C LEU A 316 -6.07 -9.15 1.40
N ASP A 317 -5.18 -9.36 2.35
CA ASP A 317 -5.48 -9.68 3.74
C ASP A 317 -5.57 -8.44 4.64
N ASP A 318 -5.42 -7.24 4.06
CA ASP A 318 -5.48 -5.96 4.77
C ASP A 318 -6.89 -5.69 5.32
N TRP A 319 -6.97 -5.48 6.62
CA TRP A 319 -8.21 -5.09 7.30
C TRP A 319 -8.74 -3.76 6.75
N ALA A 320 -7.86 -2.78 6.53
CA ALA A 320 -8.22 -1.49 5.98
C ALA A 320 -8.98 -1.64 4.66
N PHE A 321 -8.44 -2.49 3.75
CA PHE A 321 -9.07 -2.76 2.46
C PHE A 321 -10.44 -3.43 2.63
N ARG A 322 -10.54 -4.47 3.46
CA ARG A 322 -11.80 -5.21 3.66
C ARG A 322 -12.89 -4.34 4.25
N VAL A 323 -12.56 -3.59 5.28
CA VAL A 323 -13.49 -2.69 5.97
C VAL A 323 -13.94 -1.58 5.04
N PHE A 324 -13.00 -0.90 4.43
CA PHE A 324 -13.27 0.19 3.51
C PHE A 324 -14.09 -0.28 2.30
N PHE A 325 -13.66 -1.37 1.66
CA PHE A 325 -14.36 -1.95 0.54
C PHE A 325 -15.80 -2.35 0.91
N ARG A 326 -15.99 -2.98 2.07
CA ARG A 326 -17.32 -3.38 2.55
C ARG A 326 -18.21 -2.18 2.85
N ALA A 327 -17.67 -1.15 3.48
CA ALA A 327 -18.38 0.09 3.77
C ALA A 327 -18.84 0.83 2.50
N MET A 328 -18.01 0.79 1.45
CA MET A 328 -18.29 1.42 0.17
C MET A 328 -19.22 0.62 -0.75
N MET A 329 -19.24 -0.71 -0.62
CA MET A 329 -20.05 -1.60 -1.44
C MET A 329 -21.48 -1.79 -0.90
N ASN A 330 -22.01 -0.79 -0.20
CA ASN A 330 -23.40 -0.78 0.24
C ASN A 330 -24.34 -0.93 -0.98
N PRO A 331 -25.42 -1.76 -0.90
CA PRO A 331 -26.35 -2.04 -2.00
C PRO A 331 -26.95 -0.80 -2.68
N GLU A 332 -27.11 0.30 -1.93
CA GLU A 332 -27.61 1.56 -2.50
C GLU A 332 -26.62 2.24 -3.46
N THR A 333 -25.31 2.16 -3.15
CA THR A 333 -24.25 2.68 -4.02
C THR A 333 -23.90 1.71 -5.15
N ALA A 334 -24.11 0.42 -4.95
CA ALA A 334 -23.86 -0.62 -5.95
C ALA A 334 -24.72 -0.43 -7.22
N ARG A 335 -26.01 -0.06 -7.08
CA ARG A 335 -26.91 0.18 -8.21
C ARG A 335 -26.50 1.38 -9.09
N ILE A 336 -25.91 2.40 -8.49
CA ILE A 336 -25.39 3.59 -9.23
C ILE A 336 -24.10 3.21 -9.94
N ARG A 337 -23.22 2.42 -9.29
CA ARG A 337 -21.95 1.94 -9.85
C ARG A 337 -22.12 0.98 -11.03
N GLU A 338 -23.10 0.10 -11.00
CA GLU A 338 -23.37 -0.85 -12.09
C GLU A 338 -23.51 -0.17 -13.46
N ARG A 339 -23.89 1.09 -13.50
CA ARG A 339 -24.10 1.83 -14.74
C ARG A 339 -22.89 2.64 -15.25
N PHE A 340 -22.01 3.14 -14.38
CA PHE A 340 -21.08 4.21 -14.77
C PHE A 340 -19.65 4.09 -14.22
N SER A 341 -19.33 3.23 -13.26
CA SER A 341 -18.00 3.27 -12.64
C SER A 341 -17.08 2.14 -13.11
N HIS A 342 -15.86 2.51 -13.46
CA HIS A 342 -14.73 1.62 -13.61
C HIS A 342 -13.92 1.60 -12.32
N VAL A 343 -13.75 0.44 -11.71
CA VAL A 343 -12.93 0.29 -10.51
C VAL A 343 -11.67 -0.47 -10.89
N GLY A 344 -10.52 0.17 -10.69
CA GLY A 344 -9.22 -0.46 -10.75
C GLY A 344 -8.71 -0.72 -9.34
N ALA A 345 -8.10 -1.86 -9.09
CA ALA A 345 -7.44 -2.16 -7.83
C ALA A 345 -6.05 -2.71 -8.11
N GLN A 346 -5.03 -2.08 -7.53
CA GLN A 346 -3.72 -2.68 -7.41
C GLN A 346 -3.72 -3.49 -6.12
N VAL A 347 -3.42 -4.78 -6.23
CA VAL A 347 -3.37 -5.71 -5.09
C VAL A 347 -2.08 -6.49 -5.13
N GLU A 348 -1.35 -6.46 -4.05
CA GLU A 348 -0.18 -7.29 -3.86
C GLU A 348 -0.55 -8.60 -3.18
N LEU A 349 -0.01 -9.70 -3.71
CA LEU A 349 -0.10 -11.02 -3.12
C LEU A 349 1.22 -11.39 -2.45
N ASP A 350 1.24 -11.47 -1.15
CA ASP A 350 2.32 -12.14 -0.44
C ASP A 350 2.14 -13.67 -0.58
N GLU A 351 2.81 -14.24 -1.57
CA GLU A 351 2.71 -15.67 -1.87
C GLU A 351 3.14 -16.57 -0.70
N THR A 352 3.90 -16.03 0.26
CA THR A 352 4.31 -16.80 1.46
C THR A 352 3.14 -17.11 2.39
N ARG A 353 2.06 -16.36 2.30
CA ARG A 353 0.86 -16.49 3.15
C ARG A 353 -0.23 -17.37 2.53
N PHE A 354 -0.13 -17.70 1.25
CA PHE A 354 -1.17 -18.47 0.58
C PHE A 354 -0.74 -19.91 0.33
N ILE A 355 -1.59 -20.84 0.74
CA ILE A 355 -1.41 -22.28 0.47
C ILE A 355 -1.44 -22.53 -1.04
N ASN A 356 -2.25 -21.78 -1.79
CA ASN A 356 -2.36 -21.86 -3.23
C ASN A 356 -2.62 -20.47 -3.84
N PRO A 357 -1.58 -19.75 -4.26
CA PRO A 357 -1.70 -18.40 -4.81
C PRO A 357 -2.64 -18.29 -6.03
N LYS A 358 -2.63 -19.30 -6.92
CA LYS A 358 -3.51 -19.32 -8.09
C LYS A 358 -4.99 -19.41 -7.70
N ARG A 359 -5.32 -20.24 -6.71
CA ARG A 359 -6.70 -20.33 -6.18
C ARG A 359 -7.10 -19.06 -5.45
N ALA A 360 -6.18 -18.44 -4.69
CA ALA A 360 -6.43 -17.18 -4.01
C ALA A 360 -6.75 -16.08 -5.03
N ARG A 361 -5.97 -15.92 -6.09
CA ARG A 361 -6.28 -14.99 -7.19
C ARG A 361 -7.67 -15.23 -7.77
N LYS A 362 -7.96 -16.46 -8.18
CA LYS A 362 -9.27 -16.80 -8.76
C LYS A 362 -10.43 -16.51 -7.81
N TYR A 363 -10.26 -16.81 -6.52
CA TYR A 363 -11.25 -16.48 -5.50
C TYR A 363 -11.50 -14.96 -5.45
N ILE A 364 -10.45 -14.15 -5.45
CA ILE A 364 -10.56 -12.69 -5.38
C ILE A 364 -11.14 -12.12 -6.68
N GLU A 365 -10.68 -12.58 -7.82
CA GLU A 365 -11.27 -12.20 -9.12
C GLU A 365 -12.76 -12.50 -9.16
N SER A 366 -13.16 -13.67 -8.65
CA SER A 366 -14.57 -14.04 -8.55
C SER A 366 -15.33 -13.18 -7.53
N TYR A 367 -14.71 -12.87 -6.40
CA TYR A 367 -15.31 -12.04 -5.36
C TYR A 367 -15.54 -10.61 -5.84
N PHE A 368 -14.57 -10.04 -6.56
CA PHE A 368 -14.65 -8.69 -7.11
C PHE A 368 -15.30 -8.64 -8.50
N GLY A 369 -15.31 -9.73 -9.25
CA GLY A 369 -15.90 -9.79 -10.60
C GLY A 369 -17.38 -9.42 -10.63
N ALA A 370 -18.13 -9.75 -9.58
CA ALA A 370 -19.50 -9.29 -9.38
C ALA A 370 -19.63 -7.76 -9.27
N SER A 371 -18.55 -7.07 -8.94
CA SER A 371 -18.48 -5.60 -8.74
C SER A 371 -17.79 -4.87 -9.90
N LYS A 372 -17.49 -5.54 -11.02
CA LYS A 372 -16.77 -4.99 -12.19
C LYS A 372 -15.43 -4.34 -11.86
N ILE A 373 -14.72 -4.88 -10.89
CA ILE A 373 -13.38 -4.44 -10.49
C ILE A 373 -12.35 -5.17 -11.34
N SER A 374 -11.43 -4.43 -11.96
CA SER A 374 -10.25 -4.99 -12.60
C SER A 374 -9.07 -4.91 -11.64
N ILE A 375 -8.35 -6.01 -11.48
CA ILE A 375 -7.24 -6.12 -10.56
C ILE A 375 -5.91 -6.12 -11.33
N PHE A 376 -5.04 -5.19 -10.97
CA PHE A 376 -3.63 -5.24 -11.31
C PHE A 376 -2.90 -6.02 -10.21
N TRP A 377 -2.33 -7.16 -10.56
CA TRP A 377 -1.58 -8.01 -9.65
C TRP A 377 -0.11 -7.59 -9.61
N GLY A 378 0.32 -6.96 -8.55
CA GLY A 378 1.68 -6.47 -8.38
C GLY A 378 1.78 -5.48 -7.25
N ASN A 379 2.99 -4.99 -6.97
CA ASN A 379 3.20 -3.96 -5.96
C ASN A 379 2.75 -2.57 -6.42
N SER A 380 2.57 -1.66 -5.48
CA SER A 380 2.11 -0.30 -5.74
C SER A 380 3.12 0.55 -6.50
N THR A 381 4.41 0.31 -6.29
CA THR A 381 5.50 1.04 -6.97
C THR A 381 5.50 0.76 -8.48
N ASP A 382 5.43 -0.52 -8.86
CA ASP A 382 5.38 -0.92 -10.27
C ASP A 382 4.12 -0.41 -10.96
N PHE A 383 2.98 -0.50 -10.27
CA PHE A 383 1.70 0.00 -10.78
C PHE A 383 1.76 1.52 -11.05
N LEU A 384 2.23 2.30 -10.10
CA LEU A 384 2.31 3.75 -10.23
C LEU A 384 3.37 4.19 -11.23
N ALA A 385 4.50 3.48 -11.32
CA ALA A 385 5.50 3.74 -12.36
C ALA A 385 4.92 3.51 -13.76
N GLU A 386 4.15 2.43 -13.96
CA GLU A 386 3.50 2.15 -15.23
C GLU A 386 2.38 3.15 -15.53
N LEU A 387 1.59 3.52 -14.53
CA LEU A 387 0.57 4.57 -14.66
C LEU A 387 1.21 5.90 -15.09
N SER A 388 2.33 6.29 -14.47
CA SER A 388 3.07 7.51 -14.81
C SER A 388 3.56 7.49 -16.25
N ARG A 389 4.18 6.39 -16.71
CA ARG A 389 4.66 6.26 -18.09
C ARG A 389 3.51 6.39 -19.10
N ARG A 390 2.39 5.69 -18.86
CA ARG A 390 1.22 5.74 -19.75
C ARG A 390 0.55 7.12 -19.74
N PHE A 391 0.47 7.76 -18.59
CA PHE A 391 -0.09 9.10 -18.47
C PHE A 391 0.74 10.14 -19.23
N GLN A 392 2.08 10.09 -19.09
CA GLN A 392 2.99 10.97 -19.84
C GLN A 392 2.97 10.71 -21.33
N ALA A 393 2.79 9.46 -21.76
CA ALA A 393 2.69 9.12 -23.19
C ALA A 393 1.36 9.55 -23.84
N ALA A 394 0.31 9.75 -23.02
CA ALA A 394 -1.02 10.17 -23.48
C ALA A 394 -1.26 11.69 -23.36
N ALA A 395 -0.35 12.43 -22.71
CA ALA A 395 -0.37 13.88 -22.56
C ALA A 395 0.31 14.57 -23.75
#